data_994774c45503f9748f73ec7c0002ff3a
#
_entry.id   994774c45503f9748f73ec7c0002ff3a
#
_cell.length_a   1.000
_cell.length_b   1.000
_cell.length_c   1.000
_cell.angle_alpha   90.00
_cell.angle_beta   90.00
_cell.angle_gamma   90.00
#
_symmetry.space_group_name_H-M   'P 1'
#
loop_
_entity.id
_entity.type
_entity.pdbx_description
1 polymer ?
#
loop_
_entity_poly.entity_id
_entity_poly.type
_entity_poly.pdbx_seq_one_letter_code
_entity_poly.pdbx_strand_id
1 'polypeptide(L)'
;NKNKFKFFQIDINKKLHLLIKIIKKYKPQFIINFAAQGMVAQSWDSPQDWYQTNLLGQVKFHNELRKINSIKKYIQITTPEVYGNTKNWIKENYNFEPSTPYAVSRASCDLHLMSFYKNYKFPVIFTRAANVYGPGQQLYRIITKAMISARLGKKINLHGGGHSKRS
;
A
#
# COMPACT_ATOMS: atom_id res chain seq x y z
N ASN A 1 -11.52 10.31 -23.09
CA ASN A 1 -11.50 9.09 -23.92
C ASN A 1 -12.14 7.93 -23.14
N LYS A 2 -13.52 7.91 -23.08
CA LYS A 2 -14.30 6.93 -22.28
C LYS A 2 -13.99 5.46 -22.63
N ASN A 3 -13.46 5.18 -23.82
CA ASN A 3 -13.17 3.81 -24.29
C ASN A 3 -11.82 3.24 -23.80
N LYS A 4 -11.00 4.03 -23.11
CA LYS A 4 -9.66 3.58 -22.64
C LYS A 4 -9.63 3.23 -21.15
N PHE A 5 -10.71 3.46 -20.42
CA PHE A 5 -10.82 3.16 -18.98
C PHE A 5 -11.96 2.18 -18.73
N LYS A 6 -11.68 1.15 -17.93
CA LYS A 6 -12.68 0.17 -17.45
C LYS A 6 -12.53 -0.01 -15.95
N PHE A 7 -13.64 0.12 -15.24
CA PHE A 7 -13.70 -0.07 -13.79
C PHE A 7 -14.35 -1.43 -13.48
N PHE A 8 -13.77 -2.15 -12.51
CA PHE A 8 -14.29 -3.41 -11.99
C PHE A 8 -14.30 -3.36 -10.46
N GLN A 9 -15.45 -3.41 -9.84
CA GLN A 9 -15.57 -3.43 -8.39
C GLN A 9 -15.32 -4.84 -7.86
N ILE A 10 -14.11 -5.12 -7.41
CA ILE A 10 -13.67 -6.44 -6.97
C ILE A 10 -12.90 -6.32 -5.66
N ASP A 11 -13.32 -7.09 -4.67
CA ASP A 11 -12.61 -7.28 -3.40
C ASP A 11 -11.57 -8.41 -3.57
N ILE A 12 -10.31 -8.09 -3.33
CA ILE A 12 -9.18 -9.03 -3.48
C ILE A 12 -9.28 -10.22 -2.51
N ASN A 13 -9.89 -10.04 -1.33
CA ASN A 13 -10.06 -11.12 -0.35
C ASN A 13 -11.18 -12.08 -0.71
N LYS A 14 -12.28 -11.56 -1.31
CA LYS A 14 -13.52 -12.32 -1.53
C LYS A 14 -13.67 -12.84 -2.96
N LYS A 15 -13.16 -12.09 -3.95
CA LYS A 15 -13.40 -12.35 -5.37
C LYS A 15 -12.11 -12.38 -6.20
N LEU A 16 -11.02 -12.88 -5.64
CA LEU A 16 -9.72 -12.95 -6.31
C LEU A 16 -9.80 -13.67 -7.67
N HIS A 17 -10.58 -14.75 -7.79
CA HIS A 17 -10.74 -15.50 -9.03
C HIS A 17 -11.28 -14.63 -10.18
N LEU A 18 -12.18 -13.68 -9.90
CA LEU A 18 -12.68 -12.74 -10.93
C LEU A 18 -11.59 -11.77 -11.37
N LEU A 19 -10.79 -11.25 -10.42
CA LEU A 19 -9.65 -10.40 -10.73
C LEU A 19 -8.65 -11.11 -11.64
N ILE A 20 -8.31 -12.35 -11.33
CA ILE A 20 -7.40 -13.17 -12.14
C ILE A 20 -7.98 -13.45 -13.53
N LYS A 21 -9.29 -13.72 -13.64
CA LYS A 21 -9.97 -13.89 -14.94
C LYS A 21 -9.85 -12.63 -15.82
N ILE A 22 -10.00 -11.44 -15.22
CA ILE A 22 -9.85 -10.16 -15.91
C ILE A 22 -8.40 -9.98 -16.38
N ILE A 23 -7.43 -10.19 -15.50
CA ILE A 23 -6.01 -10.07 -15.84
C ILE A 23 -5.63 -11.01 -16.98
N LYS A 24 -6.05 -12.26 -16.93
CA LYS A 24 -5.84 -13.24 -18.02
C LYS A 24 -6.49 -12.81 -19.34
N LYS A 25 -7.69 -12.20 -19.28
CA LYS A 25 -8.40 -11.70 -20.46
C LYS A 25 -7.69 -10.52 -21.11
N TYR A 26 -7.27 -9.51 -20.32
CA TYR A 26 -6.69 -8.27 -20.84
C TYR A 26 -5.17 -8.32 -20.99
N LYS A 27 -4.50 -9.30 -20.38
CA LYS A 27 -3.05 -9.52 -20.46
C LYS A 27 -2.23 -8.25 -20.24
N PRO A 28 -2.44 -7.50 -19.12
CA PRO A 28 -1.69 -6.30 -18.87
C PRO A 28 -0.20 -6.60 -18.75
N GLN A 29 0.63 -5.71 -19.25
CA GLN A 29 2.08 -5.78 -19.09
C GLN A 29 2.55 -5.14 -17.78
N PHE A 30 1.78 -4.17 -17.27
CA PHE A 30 2.07 -3.42 -16.04
C PHE A 30 0.92 -3.56 -15.08
N ILE A 31 1.22 -3.85 -13.82
CA ILE A 31 0.25 -3.86 -12.72
C ILE A 31 0.78 -2.92 -11.64
N ILE A 32 -0.05 -1.97 -11.21
CA ILE A 32 0.24 -1.08 -10.09
C ILE A 32 -0.74 -1.43 -8.98
N ASN A 33 -0.21 -1.96 -7.87
CA ASN A 33 -1.03 -2.43 -6.77
C ASN A 33 -1.12 -1.41 -5.65
N PHE A 34 -2.29 -0.75 -5.55
CA PHE A 34 -2.66 0.12 -4.44
C PHE A 34 -3.54 -0.58 -3.40
N ALA A 35 -3.96 -1.83 -3.66
CA ALA A 35 -4.89 -2.54 -2.79
C ALA A 35 -4.25 -2.83 -1.43
N ALA A 36 -4.71 -2.12 -0.41
CA ALA A 36 -4.26 -2.28 0.96
C ALA A 36 -5.29 -1.73 1.95
N GLN A 37 -5.31 -2.32 3.15
CA GLN A 37 -5.94 -1.73 4.31
C GLN A 37 -4.97 -0.68 4.87
N GLY A 38 -5.37 0.61 4.81
CA GLY A 38 -4.62 1.73 5.35
C GLY A 38 -4.97 2.02 6.82
N MET A 39 -4.70 3.23 7.31
CA MET A 39 -5.07 3.74 8.64
C MET A 39 -4.33 3.05 9.79
N VAL A 40 -3.21 3.65 10.17
CA VAL A 40 -2.27 3.11 11.17
C VAL A 40 -2.89 2.91 12.55
N ALA A 41 -3.62 3.92 13.05
CA ALA A 41 -4.20 3.87 14.42
C ALA A 41 -5.19 2.71 14.57
N GLN A 42 -6.09 2.54 13.62
CA GLN A 42 -7.11 1.49 13.65
C GLN A 42 -6.53 0.08 13.52
N SER A 43 -5.29 -0.06 13.05
CA SER A 43 -4.64 -1.37 12.97
C SER A 43 -4.37 -2.01 14.34
N TRP A 44 -4.41 -1.22 15.41
CA TRP A 44 -4.31 -1.73 16.79
C TRP A 44 -5.62 -2.33 17.30
N ASP A 45 -6.76 -1.84 16.79
CA ASP A 45 -8.08 -2.33 17.22
C ASP A 45 -8.40 -3.72 16.62
N SER A 46 -7.99 -3.96 15.36
CA SER A 46 -8.27 -5.21 14.63
C SER A 46 -7.10 -5.62 13.74
N PRO A 47 -5.94 -5.97 14.29
CA PRO A 47 -4.72 -6.24 13.50
C PRO A 47 -4.90 -7.37 12.49
N GLN A 48 -5.76 -8.36 12.77
CA GLN A 48 -6.08 -9.47 11.86
C GLN A 48 -6.63 -9.00 10.51
N ASP A 49 -7.40 -7.90 10.45
CA ASP A 49 -7.97 -7.38 9.20
C ASP A 49 -6.87 -6.82 8.30
N TRP A 50 -5.87 -6.18 8.90
CA TRP A 50 -4.67 -5.71 8.19
C TRP A 50 -3.83 -6.87 7.67
N TYR A 51 -3.60 -7.89 8.48
CA TYR A 51 -2.86 -9.10 8.05
C TYR A 51 -3.63 -9.86 6.97
N GLN A 52 -4.94 -9.97 7.10
CA GLN A 52 -5.77 -10.60 6.08
C GLN A 52 -5.67 -9.90 4.73
N THR A 53 -5.75 -8.56 4.71
CA THR A 53 -5.78 -7.79 3.45
C THR A 53 -4.38 -7.52 2.91
N ASN A 54 -3.46 -7.07 3.78
CA ASN A 54 -2.13 -6.60 3.36
C ASN A 54 -1.12 -7.74 3.20
N LEU A 55 -1.38 -8.90 3.78
CA LEU A 55 -0.48 -10.05 3.68
C LEU A 55 -1.17 -11.24 3.01
N LEU A 56 -2.14 -11.88 3.66
CA LEU A 56 -2.70 -13.15 3.16
C LEU A 56 -3.40 -12.98 1.80
N GLY A 57 -4.21 -11.94 1.64
CA GLY A 57 -4.84 -11.60 0.36
C GLY A 57 -3.83 -11.33 -0.74
N GLN A 58 -2.75 -10.60 -0.39
CA GLN A 58 -1.67 -10.29 -1.32
C GLN A 58 -0.87 -11.54 -1.71
N VAL A 59 -0.53 -12.40 -0.75
CA VAL A 59 0.16 -13.68 -1.03
C VAL A 59 -0.62 -14.53 -2.02
N LYS A 60 -1.93 -14.68 -1.82
CA LYS A 60 -2.81 -15.41 -2.75
C LYS A 60 -2.79 -14.76 -4.15
N PHE A 61 -2.86 -13.43 -4.21
CA PHE A 61 -2.82 -12.69 -5.47
C PHE A 61 -1.48 -12.87 -6.19
N HIS A 62 -0.37 -12.70 -5.50
CA HIS A 62 0.97 -12.84 -6.09
C HIS A 62 1.23 -14.28 -6.57
N ASN A 63 0.73 -15.29 -5.84
CA ASN A 63 0.85 -16.69 -6.27
C ASN A 63 0.13 -16.97 -7.59
N GLU A 64 -1.00 -16.32 -7.85
CA GLU A 64 -1.67 -16.42 -9.14
C GLU A 64 -0.97 -15.58 -10.23
N LEU A 65 -0.48 -14.37 -9.88
CA LEU A 65 0.19 -13.50 -10.85
C LEU A 65 1.49 -14.10 -11.40
N ARG A 66 2.29 -14.80 -10.57
CA ARG A 66 3.55 -15.42 -11.02
C ARG A 66 3.37 -16.45 -12.12
N LYS A 67 2.14 -16.96 -12.33
CA LYS A 67 1.78 -17.91 -13.39
C LYS A 67 1.40 -17.22 -14.71
N ILE A 68 1.41 -15.86 -14.76
CA ILE A 68 0.95 -15.08 -15.90
C ILE A 68 2.14 -14.42 -16.60
N ASN A 69 2.52 -14.94 -17.75
CA ASN A 69 3.71 -14.51 -18.50
C ASN A 69 3.61 -13.12 -19.13
N SER A 70 2.41 -12.52 -19.23
CA SER A 70 2.26 -11.20 -19.84
C SER A 70 2.76 -10.04 -18.97
N ILE A 71 2.98 -10.27 -17.67
CA ILE A 71 3.35 -9.22 -16.70
C ILE A 71 4.85 -8.94 -16.83
N LYS A 72 5.18 -7.73 -17.30
CA LYS A 72 6.57 -7.23 -17.41
C LYS A 72 7.05 -6.52 -16.16
N LYS A 73 6.13 -5.80 -15.46
CA LYS A 73 6.42 -5.09 -14.21
C LYS A 73 5.22 -5.14 -13.28
N TYR A 74 5.49 -5.41 -12.01
CA TYR A 74 4.54 -5.32 -10.92
C TYR A 74 5.03 -4.27 -9.92
N ILE A 75 4.28 -3.20 -9.75
CA ILE A 75 4.64 -2.10 -8.87
C ILE A 75 3.82 -2.23 -7.58
N GLN A 76 4.50 -2.54 -6.50
CA GLN A 76 3.91 -2.59 -5.16
C GLN A 76 4.00 -1.23 -4.51
N ILE A 77 2.87 -0.57 -4.30
CA ILE A 77 2.81 0.66 -3.50
C ILE A 77 2.90 0.25 -2.04
N THR A 78 4.01 0.56 -1.41
CA THR A 78 4.28 0.24 -0.01
C THR A 78 4.45 1.52 0.83
N THR A 79 5.14 1.48 1.93
CA THR A 79 5.23 2.60 2.89
C THR A 79 6.62 2.69 3.49
N PRO A 80 7.13 3.90 3.80
CA PRO A 80 8.35 4.06 4.58
C PRO A 80 8.20 3.58 6.03
N GLU A 81 6.98 3.38 6.53
CA GLU A 81 6.74 2.90 7.91
C GLU A 81 7.28 1.49 8.17
N VAL A 82 7.65 0.74 7.12
CA VAL A 82 8.36 -0.54 7.27
C VAL A 82 9.72 -0.38 7.96
N TYR A 83 10.33 0.80 7.88
CA TYR A 83 11.59 1.13 8.56
C TYR A 83 11.42 1.58 10.02
N GLY A 84 10.19 1.71 10.51
CA GLY A 84 9.91 2.17 11.86
C GLY A 84 10.20 3.65 12.06
N ASN A 85 10.63 4.00 13.26
CA ASN A 85 10.92 5.38 13.68
C ASN A 85 12.36 5.73 13.33
N THR A 86 12.58 6.46 12.25
CA THR A 86 13.92 6.86 11.83
C THR A 86 14.27 8.25 12.34
N LYS A 87 15.49 8.40 12.90
CA LYS A 87 15.99 9.72 13.38
C LYS A 87 16.52 10.58 12.23
N ASN A 88 17.05 9.95 11.18
CA ASN A 88 17.73 10.59 10.06
C ASN A 88 17.23 10.01 8.73
N TRP A 89 17.67 10.62 7.64
CA TRP A 89 17.49 10.06 6.30
C TRP A 89 18.12 8.68 6.20
N ILE A 90 17.40 7.72 5.67
CA ILE A 90 17.90 6.36 5.40
C ILE A 90 17.81 6.07 3.90
N LYS A 91 18.80 5.33 3.41
CA LYS A 91 18.73 4.74 2.06
C LYS A 91 17.83 3.51 2.07
N GLU A 92 17.25 3.18 0.93
CA GLU A 92 16.49 1.95 0.78
C GLU A 92 17.35 0.74 1.17
N ASN A 93 16.80 -0.08 2.05
CA ASN A 93 17.42 -1.31 2.52
C ASN A 93 16.33 -2.30 2.95
N TYR A 94 16.71 -3.44 3.49
CA TYR A 94 15.81 -4.52 3.92
C TYR A 94 15.78 -4.71 5.43
N ASN A 95 16.41 -3.83 6.19
CA ASN A 95 16.38 -3.83 7.66
C ASN A 95 15.08 -3.17 8.12
N PHE A 96 14.00 -3.92 8.13
CA PHE A 96 12.69 -3.44 8.50
C PHE A 96 12.51 -3.53 10.02
N GLU A 97 12.05 -2.44 10.63
CA GLU A 97 11.74 -2.32 12.06
C GLU A 97 10.31 -1.75 12.25
N PRO A 98 9.28 -2.40 11.69
CA PRO A 98 7.92 -1.87 11.72
C PRO A 98 7.39 -1.79 13.16
N SER A 99 6.81 -0.64 13.53
CA SER A 99 6.37 -0.35 14.91
C SER A 99 4.85 -0.43 15.12
N THR A 100 4.07 -0.79 14.10
CA THR A 100 2.61 -0.89 14.18
C THR A 100 2.11 -2.11 13.42
N PRO A 101 0.92 -2.68 13.75
CA PRO A 101 0.36 -3.81 13.01
C PRO A 101 0.21 -3.52 11.51
N TYR A 102 -0.20 -2.29 11.15
CA TYR A 102 -0.19 -1.85 9.75
C TYR A 102 1.20 -1.99 9.11
N ALA A 103 2.23 -1.42 9.74
CA ALA A 103 3.58 -1.44 9.20
C ALA A 103 4.14 -2.87 9.13
N VAL A 104 3.87 -3.72 10.14
CA VAL A 104 4.20 -5.16 10.13
C VAL A 104 3.55 -5.86 8.94
N SER A 105 2.26 -5.64 8.70
CA SER A 105 1.55 -6.26 7.58
C SER A 105 2.15 -5.86 6.21
N ARG A 106 2.59 -4.61 6.09
CA ARG A 106 3.23 -4.09 4.87
C ARG A 106 4.65 -4.65 4.68
N ALA A 107 5.46 -4.65 5.75
CA ALA A 107 6.81 -5.20 5.73
C ALA A 107 6.81 -6.70 5.39
N SER A 108 5.88 -7.46 5.96
CA SER A 108 5.72 -8.88 5.65
C SER A 108 5.37 -9.12 4.18
N CYS A 109 4.51 -8.30 3.59
CA CYS A 109 4.18 -8.37 2.17
C CYS A 109 5.40 -8.05 1.29
N ASP A 110 6.20 -7.05 1.67
CA ASP A 110 7.42 -6.69 0.95
C ASP A 110 8.45 -7.83 1.00
N LEU A 111 8.67 -8.43 2.18
CA LEU A 111 9.56 -9.59 2.35
C LEU A 111 9.08 -10.81 1.54
N HIS A 112 7.77 -11.05 1.50
CA HIS A 112 7.18 -12.08 0.65
C HIS A 112 7.50 -11.83 -0.84
N LEU A 113 7.29 -10.62 -1.35
CA LEU A 113 7.60 -10.27 -2.74
C LEU A 113 9.09 -10.35 -3.05
N MET A 114 9.95 -10.02 -2.10
CA MET A 114 11.40 -10.21 -2.26
C MET A 114 11.78 -11.69 -2.41
N SER A 115 11.14 -12.58 -1.65
CA SER A 115 11.34 -14.02 -1.81
C SER A 115 10.88 -14.50 -3.19
N PHE A 116 9.78 -13.95 -3.71
CA PHE A 116 9.28 -14.23 -5.06
C PHE A 116 10.22 -13.71 -6.15
N TYR A 117 10.80 -12.53 -5.96
CA TYR A 117 11.82 -12.02 -6.88
C TYR A 117 13.04 -12.94 -6.91
N LYS A 118 13.55 -13.37 -5.75
CA LYS A 118 14.73 -14.25 -5.66
C LYS A 118 14.47 -15.59 -6.34
N ASN A 119 13.35 -16.24 -6.05
CA ASN A 119 13.08 -17.59 -6.50
C ASN A 119 12.44 -17.68 -7.89
N TYR A 120 11.44 -16.82 -8.19
CA TYR A 120 10.68 -16.88 -9.43
C TYR A 120 11.05 -15.78 -10.44
N LYS A 121 11.98 -14.88 -10.09
CA LYS A 121 12.29 -13.67 -10.88
C LYS A 121 11.04 -12.81 -11.11
N PHE A 122 10.11 -12.83 -10.14
CA PHE A 122 8.88 -12.04 -10.22
C PHE A 122 9.21 -10.56 -10.37
N PRO A 123 8.69 -9.84 -11.39
CA PRO A 123 9.22 -8.53 -11.81
C PRO A 123 8.70 -7.39 -10.93
N VAL A 124 8.96 -7.44 -9.61
CA VAL A 124 8.48 -6.47 -8.63
C VAL A 124 9.37 -5.22 -8.55
N ILE A 125 8.71 -4.07 -8.38
CA ILE A 125 9.31 -2.79 -7.97
C ILE A 125 8.53 -2.30 -6.76
N PHE A 126 9.24 -1.83 -5.72
CA PHE A 126 8.64 -1.22 -4.54
C PHE A 126 8.69 0.30 -4.64
N THR A 127 7.62 0.98 -4.22
CA THR A 127 7.62 2.43 -4.04
C THR A 127 7.31 2.77 -2.59
N ARG A 128 8.09 3.65 -1.99
CA ARG A 128 7.97 4.04 -0.57
C ARG A 128 7.71 5.53 -0.45
N ALA A 129 6.60 5.98 -1.07
CA ALA A 129 6.19 7.36 -0.94
C ALA A 129 5.75 7.65 0.51
N ALA A 130 6.19 8.77 1.04
CA ALA A 130 5.68 9.31 2.30
C ALA A 130 4.21 9.79 2.14
N ASN A 131 3.79 10.84 2.81
CA ASN A 131 2.42 11.33 2.70
C ASN A 131 2.16 11.95 1.31
N VAL A 132 1.42 11.23 0.49
CA VAL A 132 0.94 11.74 -0.81
C VAL A 132 -0.32 12.57 -0.59
N TYR A 133 -0.42 13.72 -1.23
CA TYR A 133 -1.59 14.59 -1.19
C TYR A 133 -1.90 15.20 -2.57
N GLY A 134 -3.14 15.61 -2.79
CA GLY A 134 -3.57 16.21 -4.05
C GLY A 134 -5.06 16.49 -4.11
N PRO A 135 -5.55 17.01 -5.24
CA PRO A 135 -6.97 17.24 -5.46
C PRO A 135 -7.79 15.96 -5.22
N GLY A 136 -8.96 16.11 -4.57
CA GLY A 136 -9.85 14.99 -4.27
C GLY A 136 -9.45 14.16 -3.05
N GLN A 137 -8.41 14.53 -2.30
CA GLN A 137 -8.04 13.85 -1.06
C GLN A 137 -9.14 14.01 0.01
N GLN A 138 -9.33 12.97 0.83
CA GLN A 138 -10.33 12.98 1.91
C GLN A 138 -10.05 14.10 2.92
N LEU A 139 -11.12 14.70 3.43
CA LEU A 139 -11.08 15.91 4.28
C LEU A 139 -10.40 15.68 5.65
N TYR A 140 -10.36 14.46 6.14
CA TYR A 140 -9.72 14.11 7.42
C TYR A 140 -8.20 14.01 7.34
N ARG A 141 -7.61 13.94 6.13
CA ARG A 141 -6.16 13.90 5.95
C ARG A 141 -5.52 15.22 6.37
N ILE A 142 -4.31 15.14 6.93
CA ILE A 142 -3.68 16.29 7.62
C ILE A 142 -3.58 17.54 6.75
N ILE A 143 -3.17 17.43 5.50
CA ILE A 143 -3.01 18.59 4.60
C ILE A 143 -4.38 19.23 4.32
N THR A 144 -5.37 18.44 3.89
CA THR A 144 -6.71 18.93 3.60
C THR A 144 -7.38 19.52 4.84
N LYS A 145 -7.25 18.83 5.99
CA LYS A 145 -7.76 19.30 7.28
C LYS A 145 -7.11 20.62 7.69
N ALA A 146 -5.79 20.77 7.49
CA ALA A 146 -5.06 21.99 7.79
C ALA A 146 -5.54 23.16 6.94
N MET A 147 -5.68 22.96 5.63
CA MET A 147 -6.18 23.98 4.70
C MET A 147 -7.59 24.45 5.06
N ILE A 148 -8.51 23.51 5.35
CA ILE A 148 -9.89 23.82 5.74
C ILE A 148 -9.92 24.57 7.08
N SER A 149 -9.16 24.09 8.07
CA SER A 149 -9.14 24.71 9.40
C SER A 149 -8.58 26.13 9.35
N ALA A 150 -7.49 26.35 8.59
CA ALA A 150 -6.90 27.67 8.39
C ALA A 150 -7.94 28.64 7.74
N ARG A 151 -8.63 28.17 6.69
CA ARG A 151 -9.65 29.00 6.02
C ARG A 151 -10.85 29.34 6.92
N LEU A 152 -11.19 28.46 7.85
CA LEU A 152 -12.32 28.63 8.79
C LEU A 152 -11.89 29.27 10.13
N GLY A 153 -10.62 29.66 10.31
CA GLY A 153 -10.09 30.17 11.57
C GLY A 153 -10.14 29.15 12.72
N LYS A 154 -10.17 27.84 12.42
CA LYS A 154 -10.28 26.78 13.43
C LYS A 154 -8.93 26.26 13.85
N LYS A 155 -8.76 25.96 15.15
CA LYS A 155 -7.58 25.29 15.68
C LYS A 155 -7.52 23.84 15.21
N ILE A 156 -6.30 23.34 15.01
CA ILE A 156 -6.03 21.94 14.67
C ILE A 156 -5.36 21.27 15.86
N ASN A 157 -5.95 20.21 16.39
CA ASN A 157 -5.33 19.37 17.40
C ASN A 157 -4.40 18.37 16.71
N LEU A 158 -3.12 18.42 17.06
CA LEU A 158 -2.11 17.48 16.57
C LEU A 158 -1.96 16.32 17.55
N HIS A 159 -2.08 15.09 17.07
CA HIS A 159 -1.83 13.90 17.86
C HIS A 159 -0.35 13.83 18.27
N GLY A 160 -0.07 13.37 19.51
CA GLY A 160 1.29 13.23 20.04
C GLY A 160 2.08 14.54 20.09
N GLY A 161 1.38 15.69 20.29
CA GLY A 161 2.02 17.01 20.35
C GLY A 161 2.68 17.47 19.05
N GLY A 162 2.43 16.78 17.92
CA GLY A 162 3.03 17.14 16.63
C GLY A 162 4.49 16.71 16.46
N HIS A 163 5.03 15.88 17.34
CA HIS A 163 6.43 15.46 17.30
C HIS A 163 6.77 14.36 16.27
N SER A 164 5.76 13.77 15.63
CA SER A 164 6.00 12.74 14.60
C SER A 164 6.79 13.30 13.42
N LYS A 165 7.94 12.69 13.15
CA LYS A 165 8.78 12.98 11.98
C LYS A 165 8.65 11.84 10.97
N ARG A 166 8.68 12.17 9.67
CA ARG A 166 8.75 11.20 8.57
C ARG A 166 9.82 11.64 7.60
N SER A 167 10.68 10.75 7.28
CA SER A 167 11.72 10.89 6.24
C SER A 167 11.24 10.29 4.94
#